data_3a957b6d330bb3b7c0faa258f78386c0
#
_entry.id   3a957b6d330bb3b7c0faa258f78386c0
#
_cell.length_a   1.000
_cell.length_b   1.000
_cell.length_c   1.000
_cell.angle_alpha   90.00
_cell.angle_beta   90.00
_cell.angle_gamma   90.00
#
_symmetry.space_group_name_H-M   'P 1'
#
loop_
_entity.id
_entity.type
_entity.pdbx_description
1 polymer ?
#
loop_
_entity_poly.entity_id
_entity_poly.type
_entity_poly.pdbx_seq_one_letter_code
_entity_poly.pdbx_strand_id
1 'polypeptide(L)'
;MAKKSHMQPVPEPAKTAREAKLANFERLAARRVNEALKTMKLIGNLSNKRNYEYTDDHARQIIEALETELKSVKARFAEEKRNEEHFFEFKL
;
A
#
# COMPACT_ATOMS: atom_id res chain seq x y z
N MET A 1 -36.84 10.43 15.76
CA MET A 1 -36.36 10.55 15.39
C MET A 1 -35.42 10.55 15.07
N ALA A 2 -35.29 10.66 14.94
CA ALA A 2 -34.44 10.89 14.51
C ALA A 2 -33.65 10.97 14.00
N LYS A 3 -33.54 11.12 13.94
CA LYS A 3 -32.89 11.37 13.47
C LYS A 3 -31.94 11.47 13.08
N LYS A 4 -31.85 11.49 13.20
CA LYS A 4 -31.13 11.69 12.94
C LYS A 4 -30.26 11.80 12.50
N SER A 5 -30.41 11.71 12.52
CA SER A 5 -29.75 11.92 12.16
C SER A 5 -29.13 12.12 11.67
N HIS A 6 -29.24 12.19 11.52
CA HIS A 6 -28.80 12.50 10.95
C HIS A 6 -27.98 12.99 10.94
N MET A 7 -27.96 12.78 11.45
CA MET A 7 -27.27 13.44 11.42
C MET A 7 -26.21 13.36 10.62
N GLN A 8 -26.45 13.48 9.76
CA GLN A 8 -25.56 13.53 8.79
C GLN A 8 -24.84 14.73 9.00
N PRO A 9 -23.68 14.64 9.16
CA PRO A 9 -22.95 15.81 9.31
C PRO A 9 -23.20 16.60 8.12
N VAL A 10 -23.35 17.79 8.32
CA VAL A 10 -23.36 18.65 7.28
C VAL A 10 -22.25 18.34 6.43
N PRO A 11 -22.47 18.17 5.24
CA PRO A 11 -21.39 17.88 4.36
C PRO A 11 -20.48 19.01 4.50
N GLU A 12 -19.29 18.73 4.79
CA GLU A 12 -18.36 19.70 4.77
C GLU A 12 -18.32 20.33 3.50
N PRO A 13 -17.91 21.54 3.41
CA PRO A 13 -17.71 22.15 2.14
C PRO A 13 -16.97 21.16 1.33
N ALA A 14 -17.29 21.06 0.11
CA ALA A 14 -16.72 20.07 -0.73
C ALA A 14 -15.24 20.02 -0.55
N LYS A 15 -14.73 18.85 -0.34
CA LYS A 15 -13.31 18.67 -0.29
C LYS A 15 -12.74 19.03 -1.62
N THR A 16 -11.56 19.61 -1.60
CA THR A 16 -10.86 19.86 -2.84
C THR A 16 -10.53 18.54 -3.47
N ALA A 17 -10.26 18.58 -4.76
CA ALA A 17 -9.86 17.37 -5.45
C ALA A 17 -8.62 16.76 -4.81
N ARG A 18 -7.73 17.60 -4.35
CA ARG A 18 -6.51 17.12 -3.72
C ARG A 18 -6.82 16.40 -2.42
N GLU A 19 -7.70 16.96 -1.61
CA GLU A 19 -8.07 16.32 -0.36
C GLU A 19 -8.78 14.99 -0.58
N ALA A 20 -9.61 14.95 -1.62
CA ALA A 20 -10.29 13.71 -1.94
C ALA A 20 -9.32 12.64 -2.40
N LYS A 21 -8.31 13.01 -3.17
CA LYS A 21 -7.30 12.06 -3.62
C LYS A 21 -6.49 11.54 -2.45
N LEU A 22 -6.15 12.42 -1.52
CA LEU A 22 -5.38 12.01 -0.36
C LEU A 22 -6.16 11.05 0.51
N ALA A 23 -7.41 11.37 0.78
CA ALA A 23 -8.24 10.49 1.59
C ALA A 23 -8.43 9.14 0.93
N ASN A 24 -8.63 9.14 -0.38
CA ASN A 24 -8.78 7.90 -1.11
C ASN A 24 -7.50 7.07 -1.08
N PHE A 25 -6.37 7.74 -1.23
CA PHE A 25 -5.08 7.05 -1.16
C PHE A 25 -4.89 6.38 0.20
N GLU A 26 -5.16 7.13 1.28
CA GLU A 26 -4.96 6.58 2.62
C GLU A 26 -5.85 5.37 2.86
N ARG A 27 -7.09 5.45 2.40
CA ARG A 27 -8.02 4.34 2.57
C ARG A 27 -7.57 3.11 1.79
N LEU A 28 -7.20 3.31 0.54
CA LEU A 28 -6.78 2.19 -0.29
C LEU A 28 -5.45 1.61 0.16
N ALA A 29 -4.51 2.49 0.52
CA ALA A 29 -3.20 2.04 0.96
C ALA A 29 -3.31 1.21 2.22
N ALA A 30 -4.10 1.68 3.18
CA ALA A 30 -4.26 0.96 4.43
C ALA A 30 -4.83 -0.43 4.17
N ARG A 31 -5.84 -0.51 3.31
CA ARG A 31 -6.46 -1.80 3.02
C ARG A 31 -5.50 -2.74 2.32
N ARG A 32 -4.82 -2.23 1.29
CA ARG A 32 -3.94 -3.08 0.50
C ARG A 32 -2.72 -3.53 1.28
N VAL A 33 -2.15 -2.64 2.08
CA VAL A 33 -1.01 -3.02 2.89
C VAL A 33 -1.41 -4.07 3.93
N ASN A 34 -2.56 -3.87 4.56
CA ASN A 34 -3.00 -4.85 5.55
C ASN A 34 -3.25 -6.21 4.92
N GLU A 35 -3.80 -6.23 3.72
CA GLU A 35 -4.02 -7.49 3.03
C GLU A 35 -2.70 -8.14 2.64
N ALA A 36 -1.73 -7.33 2.21
CA ALA A 36 -0.43 -7.86 1.86
C ALA A 36 0.27 -8.45 3.08
N LEU A 37 0.22 -7.73 4.20
CA LEU A 37 0.83 -8.22 5.42
C LEU A 37 0.20 -9.53 5.88
N LYS A 38 -1.11 -9.63 5.75
CA LYS A 38 -1.81 -10.84 6.11
C LYS A 38 -1.36 -12.01 5.25
N THR A 39 -1.25 -11.78 3.94
CA THR A 39 -0.81 -12.82 3.04
C THR A 39 0.65 -13.20 3.32
N MET A 40 1.48 -12.22 3.62
CA MET A 40 2.87 -12.52 3.96
C MET A 40 2.98 -13.36 5.20
N LYS A 41 2.11 -13.12 6.18
CA LYS A 41 2.11 -13.96 7.37
C LYS A 41 1.76 -15.41 7.02
N LEU A 42 0.84 -15.58 6.08
CA LEU A 42 0.48 -16.93 5.64
C LEU A 42 1.66 -17.61 4.97
N ILE A 43 2.42 -16.85 4.18
CA ILE A 43 3.62 -17.40 3.57
C ILE A 43 4.61 -17.81 4.65
N GLY A 44 4.77 -16.97 5.68
CA GLY A 44 5.66 -17.31 6.77
C GLY A 44 5.26 -18.58 7.49
N ASN A 45 3.97 -18.85 7.56
CA ASN A 45 3.50 -20.07 8.21
C ASN A 45 3.95 -21.32 7.49
N LEU A 46 4.32 -21.22 6.21
CA LEU A 46 4.82 -22.37 5.48
C LEU A 46 6.18 -22.82 5.96
N SER A 47 6.84 -22.01 6.78
CA SER A 47 8.16 -22.40 7.29
C SER A 47 8.10 -23.53 8.31
N ASN A 48 6.90 -23.90 8.75
CA ASN A 48 6.74 -24.93 9.77
C ASN A 48 7.08 -26.32 9.22
N LYS A 49 8.25 -26.81 9.56
CA LYS A 49 8.72 -28.09 9.01
C LYS A 49 7.99 -29.30 9.56
N ARG A 50 7.16 -29.11 10.55
CA ARG A 50 6.32 -30.21 11.01
C ARG A 50 5.25 -30.51 9.99
N ASN A 51 4.79 -29.49 9.27
CA ASN A 51 3.69 -29.66 8.34
C ASN A 51 4.12 -29.64 6.90
N TYR A 52 5.29 -29.08 6.61
CA TYR A 52 5.70 -28.85 5.23
C TYR A 52 7.14 -29.26 5.03
N GLU A 53 7.45 -29.61 3.81
CA GLU A 53 8.80 -29.97 3.44
C GLU A 53 9.30 -28.96 2.43
N TYR A 54 10.47 -28.42 2.64
CA TYR A 54 11.05 -27.51 1.69
C TYR A 54 12.55 -27.45 1.89
N THR A 55 13.25 -26.97 0.87
CA THR A 55 14.70 -26.85 0.92
C THR A 55 15.08 -25.42 1.17
N ASP A 56 16.34 -25.19 1.50
CA ASP A 56 16.85 -23.83 1.65
C ASP A 56 16.68 -23.08 0.34
N ASP A 57 16.78 -23.76 -0.77
CA ASP A 57 16.63 -23.12 -2.05
C ASP A 57 15.20 -22.63 -2.26
N HIS A 58 14.22 -23.41 -1.83
CA HIS A 58 12.84 -22.97 -1.88
C HIS A 58 12.64 -21.69 -1.08
N ALA A 59 13.17 -21.69 0.13
CA ALA A 59 13.01 -20.53 0.99
C ALA A 59 13.68 -19.31 0.38
N ARG A 60 14.86 -19.48 -0.19
CA ARG A 60 15.57 -18.38 -0.80
C ARG A 60 14.80 -17.81 -1.97
N GLN A 61 14.23 -18.66 -2.80
CA GLN A 61 13.48 -18.18 -3.95
C GLN A 61 12.25 -17.41 -3.53
N ILE A 62 11.57 -17.85 -2.48
CA ILE A 62 10.41 -17.14 -1.96
C ILE A 62 10.82 -15.75 -1.48
N ILE A 63 11.86 -15.69 -0.68
CA ILE A 63 12.32 -14.42 -0.13
C ILE A 63 12.77 -13.48 -1.25
N GLU A 64 13.50 -13.99 -2.21
CA GLU A 64 13.97 -13.17 -3.32
C GLU A 64 12.80 -12.59 -4.12
N ALA A 65 11.77 -13.39 -4.32
CA ALA A 65 10.61 -12.90 -5.06
C ALA A 65 9.93 -11.75 -4.32
N LEU A 66 9.75 -11.92 -3.00
CA LEU A 66 9.12 -10.88 -2.20
C LEU A 66 9.97 -9.62 -2.13
N GLU A 67 11.27 -9.79 -1.98
CA GLU A 67 12.16 -8.65 -1.93
C GLU A 67 12.21 -7.91 -3.26
N THR A 68 12.18 -8.64 -4.34
CA THR A 68 12.16 -8.02 -5.65
C THR A 68 10.92 -7.19 -5.85
N GLU A 69 9.78 -7.71 -5.42
CA GLU A 69 8.55 -6.96 -5.56
C GLU A 69 8.54 -5.73 -4.66
N LEU A 70 9.04 -5.87 -3.44
CA LEU A 70 9.11 -4.73 -2.54
C LEU A 70 10.02 -3.66 -3.12
N LYS A 71 11.13 -4.06 -3.73
CA LYS A 71 12.02 -3.14 -4.37
C LYS A 71 11.34 -2.38 -5.50
N SER A 72 10.50 -3.09 -6.25
CA SER A 72 9.75 -2.47 -7.33
C SER A 72 8.77 -1.42 -6.79
N VAL A 73 8.08 -1.75 -5.69
CA VAL A 73 7.16 -0.80 -5.07
C VAL A 73 7.92 0.44 -4.61
N LYS A 74 9.04 0.20 -3.96
CA LYS A 74 9.86 1.29 -3.47
C LYS A 74 10.33 2.19 -4.61
N ALA A 75 10.71 1.58 -5.73
CA ALA A 75 11.18 2.34 -6.88
C ALA A 75 10.07 3.21 -7.46
N ARG A 76 8.83 2.70 -7.45
CA ARG A 76 7.72 3.48 -7.97
C ARG A 76 7.45 4.73 -7.15
N PHE A 77 7.50 4.60 -5.83
CA PHE A 77 7.32 5.77 -4.98
C PHE A 77 8.48 6.74 -5.13
N ALA A 78 9.69 6.23 -5.26
CA ALA A 78 10.84 7.08 -5.45
C ALA A 78 10.78 7.81 -6.80
N GLU A 79 10.27 7.13 -7.81
CA GLU A 79 10.15 7.72 -9.12
C GLU A 79 9.16 8.88 -9.12
N GLU A 80 8.03 8.72 -8.44
CA GLU A 80 7.05 9.78 -8.37
C GLU A 80 7.59 10.98 -7.62
N LYS A 81 8.33 10.73 -6.55
CA LYS A 81 8.92 11.82 -5.81
C LYS A 81 9.93 12.57 -6.67
N ARG A 82 10.73 11.83 -7.43
CA ARG A 82 11.71 12.46 -8.29
C ARG A 82 11.06 13.27 -9.38
N ASN A 83 9.95 12.76 -9.93
CA ASN A 83 9.23 13.50 -10.93
C ASN A 83 8.71 14.81 -10.39
N GLU A 84 8.24 14.80 -9.15
CA GLU A 84 7.79 15.99 -8.51
C GLU A 84 8.92 16.98 -8.31
N GLU A 85 10.06 16.50 -7.86
CA GLU A 85 11.18 17.36 -7.56
C GLU A 85 11.82 17.90 -8.81
N HIS A 86 11.73 17.16 -9.89
CA HIS A 86 12.34 17.58 -11.13
C HIS A 86 11.31 18.17 -12.07
N PHE A 87 10.35 18.82 -11.49
CA PHE A 87 9.34 19.49 -12.25
C PHE A 87 10.01 20.44 -13.21
N PHE A 88 9.63 20.36 -14.47
CA PHE A 88 10.25 21.17 -15.47
C PHE A 88 9.86 22.62 -15.35
N GLU A 89 10.80 23.48 -15.42
CA GLU A 89 10.53 24.90 -15.44
C GLU A 89 11.33 25.50 -16.55
N PHE A 90 10.73 26.50 -17.18
CA PHE A 90 11.48 27.23 -18.17
C PHE A 90 12.44 28.15 -17.46
N LYS A 91 13.69 28.13 -17.87
CA LYS A 91 14.63 29.04 -17.32
C LYS A 91 14.67 30.21 -18.21
N LEU A 92 14.17 31.30 -17.77
CA LEU A 92 14.10 32.49 -18.61
C LEU A 92 15.25 33.40 -18.36
#